data_c571ab181e048adb5f30bc7b2af3f82e
#
_entry.id   c571ab181e048adb5f30bc7b2af3f82e
#
_cell.length_a   1.000
_cell.length_b   1.000
_cell.length_c   1.000
_cell.angle_alpha   90.00
_cell.angle_beta   90.00
_cell.angle_gamma   90.00
#
_symmetry.space_group_name_H-M   'P 1'
#
loop_
_entity.id
_entity.type
_entity.pdbx_description
1 polymer ?
#
loop_
_entity_poly.entity_id
_entity_poly.type
_entity_poly.pdbx_seq_one_letter_code
_entity_poly.pdbx_strand_id
1 'polypeptide(L)'
;MTLILSNEDVEQVLTMAELIPVLADAFVELGEGRGGDRVRTDIVTPTTFRDDGLYALKSMDGVIPKLGVGATRINSDILTFPTTGTGMRRIKVPAAPGNRYVGLVLLFSTHNGEPLAIFPDGVVQSMRVGGTSAIAADCLARKDSDTVTILGSGWQARTQLTGLDVVRDLKDIRVYSPAKENREIFAAQMSEEIGKEVRPVESAKDACKGAHIIHCSTNTSAPVFLRDWLEPGMHIGTIRPGATELEKVAWPQVDVMTLLNYNDHARLIYTHDVRIGEETGGGSYSMARDEFHASLATVPDIMAGKREGRTNDGQISSFFNNGMGYQFAAAGYLINKKARELGIGHQLPTDWFTQTVHP
;
A
#
# COMPACT_ATOMS: atom_id res chain seq x y z
N MET A 1 -5.34 -10.79 27.95
CA MET A 1 -5.00 -11.89 27.02
C MET A 1 -4.56 -11.31 25.70
N THR A 2 -3.43 -11.74 25.16
CA THR A 2 -2.89 -11.36 23.85
C THR A 2 -3.43 -12.30 22.78
N LEU A 3 -3.95 -11.75 21.67
CA LEU A 3 -4.57 -12.51 20.60
C LEU A 3 -3.53 -12.91 19.55
N ILE A 4 -3.51 -14.16 19.13
CA ILE A 4 -2.70 -14.66 18.02
C ILE A 4 -3.62 -15.06 16.88
N LEU A 5 -3.38 -14.54 15.69
CA LEU A 5 -4.21 -14.80 14.50
C LEU A 5 -3.37 -15.39 13.36
N SER A 6 -3.98 -16.25 12.58
CA SER A 6 -3.46 -16.71 11.28
C SER A 6 -3.86 -15.74 10.14
N ASN A 7 -3.38 -16.00 8.89
CA ASN A 7 -3.87 -15.25 7.73
C ASN A 7 -5.36 -15.50 7.50
N GLU A 8 -5.79 -16.74 7.66
CA GLU A 8 -7.19 -17.17 7.47
C GLU A 8 -8.12 -16.48 8.49
N ASP A 9 -7.65 -16.31 9.74
CA ASP A 9 -8.39 -15.55 10.75
C ASP A 9 -8.52 -14.07 10.34
N VAL A 10 -7.44 -13.48 9.83
CA VAL A 10 -7.45 -12.09 9.37
C VAL A 10 -8.38 -11.91 8.16
N GLU A 11 -8.40 -12.84 7.21
CA GLU A 11 -9.32 -12.82 6.06
C GLU A 11 -10.78 -12.86 6.48
N GLN A 12 -11.12 -13.59 7.53
CA GLN A 12 -12.49 -13.68 8.05
C GLN A 12 -13.00 -12.37 8.66
N VAL A 13 -12.11 -11.56 9.23
CA VAL A 13 -12.50 -10.38 10.01
C VAL A 13 -12.24 -9.05 9.30
N LEU A 14 -11.45 -9.01 8.22
CA LEU A 14 -11.05 -7.79 7.56
C LEU A 14 -11.72 -7.65 6.18
N THR A 15 -12.69 -6.76 6.09
CA THR A 15 -13.33 -6.39 4.82
C THR A 15 -12.90 -5.00 4.37
N MET A 16 -12.91 -4.73 3.05
CA MET A 16 -12.56 -3.42 2.50
C MET A 16 -13.55 -2.34 2.95
N ALA A 17 -14.83 -2.68 2.99
CA ALA A 17 -15.90 -1.75 3.40
C ALA A 17 -15.77 -1.28 4.86
N GLU A 18 -15.26 -2.13 5.77
CA GLU A 18 -15.04 -1.77 7.17
C GLU A 18 -13.67 -1.12 7.38
N LEU A 19 -12.67 -1.48 6.57
CA LEU A 19 -11.31 -0.93 6.68
C LEU A 19 -11.21 0.52 6.25
N ILE A 20 -11.86 0.89 5.12
CA ILE A 20 -11.79 2.23 4.55
C ILE A 20 -12.22 3.32 5.55
N PRO A 21 -13.38 3.22 6.25
CA PRO A 21 -13.75 4.22 7.25
C PRO A 21 -12.73 4.36 8.39
N VAL A 22 -12.18 3.25 8.88
CA VAL A 22 -11.18 3.27 9.97
C VAL A 22 -9.87 3.93 9.52
N LEU A 23 -9.42 3.65 8.29
CA LEU A 23 -8.25 4.31 7.70
C LEU A 23 -8.52 5.81 7.48
N ALA A 24 -9.70 6.17 6.99
CA ALA A 24 -10.08 7.57 6.75
C ALA A 24 -10.07 8.39 8.03
N ASP A 25 -10.70 7.89 9.10
CA ASP A 25 -10.67 8.53 10.42
C ASP A 25 -9.24 8.67 10.95
N ALA A 26 -8.42 7.62 10.78
CA ALA A 26 -7.02 7.66 11.19
C ALA A 26 -6.23 8.72 10.40
N PHE A 27 -6.46 8.87 9.09
CA PHE A 27 -5.79 9.89 8.28
C PHE A 27 -6.17 11.31 8.68
N VAL A 28 -7.43 11.57 9.06
CA VAL A 28 -7.81 12.86 9.64
C VAL A 28 -7.03 13.14 10.93
N GLU A 29 -6.91 12.17 11.83
CA GLU A 29 -6.12 12.31 13.07
C GLU A 29 -4.64 12.60 12.77
N LEU A 30 -4.07 11.90 11.78
CA LEU A 30 -2.68 12.14 11.35
C LEU A 30 -2.51 13.54 10.77
N GLY A 31 -3.40 13.95 9.87
CA GLY A 31 -3.38 15.28 9.26
C GLY A 31 -3.52 16.40 10.29
N GLU A 32 -4.25 16.18 11.37
CA GLU A 32 -4.37 17.10 12.50
C GLU A 32 -3.17 17.05 13.48
N GLY A 33 -2.21 16.14 13.25
CA GLY A 33 -1.01 16.00 14.09
C GLY A 33 -1.26 15.22 15.39
N ARG A 34 -2.35 14.48 15.49
CA ARG A 34 -2.71 13.67 16.67
C ARG A 34 -2.30 12.20 16.56
N GLY A 35 -1.48 11.86 15.61
CA GLY A 35 -0.90 10.54 15.42
C GLY A 35 0.57 10.60 15.06
N GLY A 36 1.24 9.46 15.02
CA GLY A 36 2.66 9.36 14.70
C GLY A 36 2.98 8.18 13.79
N ASP A 37 3.88 8.44 12.85
CA ASP A 37 4.42 7.43 11.94
C ASP A 37 5.95 7.55 11.91
N ARG A 38 6.64 6.42 11.88
CA ARG A 38 8.10 6.39 11.78
C ARG A 38 8.53 5.98 10.39
N VAL A 39 9.56 6.67 9.87
CA VAL A 39 10.21 6.31 8.61
C VAL A 39 10.60 4.83 8.64
N ARG A 40 10.22 4.11 7.60
CA ARG A 40 10.61 2.71 7.43
C ARG A 40 12.11 2.55 7.50
N THR A 41 12.57 1.53 8.22
CA THR A 41 14.00 1.17 8.29
C THR A 41 14.18 -0.27 7.79
N ASP A 42 15.12 -0.44 6.86
CA ASP A 42 15.52 -1.74 6.31
C ASP A 42 17.00 -1.98 6.63
N ILE A 43 17.30 -3.09 7.31
CA ILE A 43 18.67 -3.58 7.50
C ILE A 43 18.90 -4.70 6.49
N VAL A 44 19.92 -4.55 5.65
CA VAL A 44 20.19 -5.46 4.54
C VAL A 44 21.58 -6.09 4.67
N THR A 45 21.65 -7.42 4.52
CA THR A 45 22.88 -8.19 4.64
C THR A 45 22.88 -9.35 3.62
N PRO A 46 24.03 -9.91 3.22
CA PRO A 46 24.07 -11.18 2.48
C PRO A 46 23.34 -12.29 3.22
N THR A 47 22.80 -13.24 2.50
CA THR A 47 22.21 -14.46 3.09
C THR A 47 22.95 -15.69 2.67
N THR A 48 23.02 -16.69 3.55
CA THR A 48 23.56 -18.01 3.24
C THR A 48 22.53 -18.93 2.56
N PHE A 49 21.28 -18.48 2.41
CA PHE A 49 20.22 -19.26 1.77
C PHE A 49 20.46 -19.46 0.27
N ARG A 50 21.06 -18.46 -0.38
CA ARG A 50 21.44 -18.50 -1.80
C ARG A 50 22.47 -17.40 -2.10
N ASP A 51 23.39 -17.68 -3.02
CA ASP A 51 24.55 -16.81 -3.31
C ASP A 51 24.16 -15.44 -3.90
N ASP A 52 23.06 -15.37 -4.65
CA ASP A 52 22.53 -14.12 -5.25
C ASP A 52 21.48 -13.45 -4.36
N GLY A 53 21.33 -13.89 -3.11
CA GLY A 53 20.30 -13.45 -2.19
C GLY A 53 20.78 -12.44 -1.15
N LEU A 54 19.88 -11.55 -0.76
CA LEU A 54 20.05 -10.66 0.38
C LEU A 54 18.94 -10.92 1.39
N TYR A 55 19.30 -10.92 2.66
CA TYR A 55 18.34 -10.86 3.77
C TYR A 55 18.02 -9.40 4.06
N ALA A 56 16.76 -9.10 4.29
CA ALA A 56 16.31 -7.76 4.67
C ALA A 56 15.32 -7.83 5.84
N LEU A 57 15.73 -7.29 7.00
CA LEU A 57 14.83 -7.02 8.12
C LEU A 57 14.30 -5.60 7.99
N LYS A 58 12.98 -5.47 7.98
CA LYS A 58 12.28 -4.20 7.72
C LYS A 58 11.28 -3.92 8.82
N SER A 59 11.21 -2.67 9.27
CA SER A 59 10.21 -2.25 10.25
C SER A 59 9.48 -0.97 9.83
N MET A 60 8.22 -0.89 10.21
CA MET A 60 7.34 0.28 10.04
C MET A 60 6.46 0.39 11.27
N ASP A 61 6.43 1.56 11.90
CA ASP A 61 5.66 1.78 13.12
C ASP A 61 4.64 2.90 12.95
N GLY A 62 3.55 2.82 13.68
CA GLY A 62 2.56 3.88 13.74
C GLY A 62 1.77 3.84 15.03
N VAL A 63 1.35 5.02 15.52
CA VAL A 63 0.59 5.18 16.76
C VAL A 63 -0.62 6.05 16.51
N ILE A 64 -1.81 5.57 16.91
CA ILE A 64 -3.11 6.25 16.78
C ILE A 64 -3.74 6.39 18.16
N PRO A 65 -3.48 7.49 18.88
CA PRO A 65 -3.99 7.68 20.23
C PRO A 65 -5.51 7.61 20.33
N LYS A 66 -6.24 8.14 19.37
CA LYS A 66 -7.71 8.09 19.30
C LYS A 66 -8.26 6.65 19.29
N LEU A 67 -7.56 5.73 18.65
CA LEU A 67 -7.93 4.30 18.62
C LEU A 67 -7.33 3.51 19.79
N GLY A 68 -6.49 4.14 20.61
CA GLY A 68 -5.84 3.50 21.75
C GLY A 68 -4.78 2.46 21.33
N VAL A 69 -4.19 2.56 20.13
CA VAL A 69 -3.28 1.54 19.60
C VAL A 69 -1.99 2.12 19.02
N GLY A 70 -0.93 1.34 19.16
CA GLY A 70 0.30 1.44 18.38
C GLY A 70 0.61 0.11 17.72
N ALA A 71 1.26 0.13 16.56
CA ALA A 71 1.67 -1.09 15.87
C ALA A 71 3.07 -0.99 15.32
N THR A 72 3.77 -2.11 15.36
CA THR A 72 5.01 -2.34 14.62
C THR A 72 4.77 -3.46 13.62
N ARG A 73 5.00 -3.15 12.35
CA ARG A 73 5.01 -4.15 11.29
C ARG A 73 6.45 -4.52 10.97
N ILE A 74 6.76 -5.81 10.96
CA ILE A 74 8.08 -6.37 10.67
C ILE A 74 7.98 -7.28 9.44
N ASN A 75 8.93 -7.15 8.48
CA ASN A 75 9.18 -8.18 7.47
C ASN A 75 10.59 -8.74 7.60
N SER A 76 10.68 -10.04 7.43
CA SER A 76 11.92 -10.80 7.35
C SER A 76 11.96 -11.44 5.96
N ASP A 77 12.64 -10.78 5.01
CA ASP A 77 12.58 -11.13 3.58
C ASP A 77 13.92 -11.65 3.07
N ILE A 78 13.87 -12.65 2.20
CA ILE A 78 14.95 -12.94 1.27
C ILE A 78 14.62 -12.28 -0.07
N LEU A 79 15.58 -11.53 -0.61
CA LEU A 79 15.44 -10.73 -1.82
C LEU A 79 16.45 -11.16 -2.88
N THR A 80 16.03 -11.13 -4.14
CA THR A 80 16.92 -11.27 -5.30
C THR A 80 16.63 -10.17 -6.31
N PHE A 81 17.59 -9.91 -7.19
CA PHE A 81 17.51 -8.84 -8.18
C PHE A 81 17.87 -9.36 -9.59
N PRO A 82 17.10 -10.31 -10.15
CA PRO A 82 17.37 -10.84 -11.48
C PRO A 82 17.19 -9.77 -12.55
N THR A 83 18.09 -9.74 -13.53
CA THR A 83 17.93 -8.94 -14.75
C THR A 83 17.01 -9.68 -15.71
N THR A 84 16.00 -8.99 -16.20
CA THR A 84 15.02 -9.47 -17.18
C THR A 84 15.10 -8.63 -18.45
N GLY A 85 14.44 -9.04 -19.55
CA GLY A 85 14.42 -8.27 -20.78
C GLY A 85 13.82 -6.85 -20.65
N THR A 86 13.11 -6.58 -19.53
CA THR A 86 12.54 -5.25 -19.22
C THR A 86 13.31 -4.52 -18.09
N GLY A 87 14.53 -4.97 -17.78
CA GLY A 87 15.35 -4.41 -16.69
C GLY A 87 15.39 -5.29 -15.45
N MET A 88 16.05 -4.80 -14.42
CA MET A 88 16.20 -5.51 -13.15
C MET A 88 14.88 -5.50 -12.37
N ARG A 89 14.56 -6.63 -11.77
CA ARG A 89 13.37 -6.78 -10.90
C ARG A 89 13.78 -7.20 -9.50
N ARG A 90 13.19 -6.56 -8.50
CA ARG A 90 13.27 -7.02 -7.13
C ARG A 90 12.23 -8.11 -6.89
N ILE A 91 12.70 -9.29 -6.50
CA ILE A 91 11.86 -10.44 -6.19
C ILE A 91 12.04 -10.81 -4.72
N LYS A 92 10.93 -11.02 -4.00
CA LYS A 92 10.93 -11.68 -2.70
C LYS A 92 10.91 -13.19 -2.92
N VAL A 93 11.79 -13.90 -2.23
CA VAL A 93 11.88 -15.36 -2.27
C VAL A 93 11.11 -15.95 -1.10
N PRO A 94 10.21 -16.91 -1.31
CA PRO A 94 9.48 -17.58 -0.23
C PRO A 94 10.40 -18.62 0.45
N ALA A 95 11.29 -18.15 1.34
CA ALA A 95 12.35 -18.95 1.94
C ALA A 95 12.00 -19.58 3.30
N ALA A 96 10.88 -19.19 3.92
CA ALA A 96 10.42 -19.78 5.16
C ALA A 96 9.83 -21.19 4.94
N PRO A 97 9.75 -22.04 5.99
CA PRO A 97 9.19 -23.39 5.89
C PRO A 97 7.82 -23.41 5.16
N GLY A 98 7.66 -24.34 4.23
CA GLY A 98 6.47 -24.44 3.40
C GLY A 98 6.43 -23.45 2.23
N ASN A 99 7.59 -22.91 1.79
CA ASN A 99 7.69 -21.91 0.73
C ASN A 99 6.86 -20.66 1.03
N ARG A 100 6.99 -20.13 2.23
CA ARG A 100 6.22 -18.98 2.71
C ARG A 100 7.09 -17.74 2.87
N TYR A 101 6.43 -16.60 2.94
CA TYR A 101 7.01 -15.31 3.31
C TYR A 101 6.80 -15.03 4.80
N VAL A 102 7.63 -14.17 5.39
CA VAL A 102 7.51 -13.78 6.80
C VAL A 102 7.25 -12.29 6.91
N GLY A 103 6.15 -11.96 7.55
CA GLY A 103 5.79 -10.60 7.94
C GLY A 103 4.80 -10.66 9.08
N LEU A 104 5.01 -9.85 10.10
CA LEU A 104 4.20 -9.80 11.30
C LEU A 104 3.78 -8.38 11.61
N VAL A 105 2.60 -8.23 12.19
CA VAL A 105 2.13 -7.03 12.89
C VAL A 105 2.02 -7.34 14.37
N LEU A 106 2.66 -6.51 15.18
CA LEU A 106 2.52 -6.51 16.63
C LEU A 106 1.70 -5.27 17.00
N LEU A 107 0.56 -5.50 17.64
CA LEU A 107 -0.36 -4.45 18.07
C LEU A 107 -0.28 -4.27 19.59
N PHE A 108 -0.15 -3.02 20.04
CA PHE A 108 -0.03 -2.65 21.44
C PHE A 108 -1.09 -1.64 21.84
N SER A 109 -1.48 -1.67 23.13
CA SER A 109 -2.31 -0.65 23.74
C SER A 109 -1.50 0.61 24.07
N THR A 110 -1.98 1.79 23.67
CA THR A 110 -1.38 3.06 24.13
C THR A 110 -1.82 3.44 25.55
N HIS A 111 -2.78 2.71 26.12
CA HIS A 111 -3.27 2.98 27.49
C HIS A 111 -2.28 2.49 28.55
N ASN A 112 -1.77 1.27 28.39
CA ASN A 112 -0.93 0.60 29.41
C ASN A 112 0.28 -0.15 28.83
N GLY A 113 0.51 -0.08 27.51
CA GLY A 113 1.64 -0.71 26.83
C GLY A 113 1.51 -2.21 26.58
N GLU A 114 0.41 -2.86 26.98
CA GLU A 114 0.25 -4.31 26.80
C GLU A 114 0.16 -4.71 25.33
N PRO A 115 0.70 -5.89 24.94
CA PRO A 115 0.48 -6.46 23.61
C PRO A 115 -0.97 -6.95 23.48
N LEU A 116 -1.68 -6.43 22.47
CA LEU A 116 -3.08 -6.74 22.19
C LEU A 116 -3.22 -7.93 21.23
N ALA A 117 -2.44 -7.93 20.15
CA ALA A 117 -2.50 -8.96 19.12
C ALA A 117 -1.18 -9.10 18.34
N ILE A 118 -0.95 -10.32 17.82
CA ILE A 118 0.13 -10.64 16.86
C ILE A 118 -0.49 -11.41 15.70
N PHE A 119 -0.25 -10.96 14.47
CA PHE A 119 -0.79 -11.59 13.27
C PHE A 119 0.11 -11.39 12.04
N PRO A 120 0.00 -12.24 10.99
CA PRO A 120 0.73 -12.06 9.74
C PRO A 120 0.30 -10.80 9.00
N ASP A 121 1.23 -10.17 8.30
CA ASP A 121 0.96 -8.94 7.54
C ASP A 121 0.40 -9.18 6.13
N GLY A 122 0.35 -10.41 5.64
CA GLY A 122 0.09 -10.75 4.25
C GLY A 122 -1.21 -10.13 3.71
N VAL A 123 -2.34 -10.46 4.30
CA VAL A 123 -3.66 -9.92 3.93
C VAL A 123 -3.71 -8.41 4.14
N VAL A 124 -3.29 -7.96 5.31
CA VAL A 124 -3.30 -6.54 5.70
C VAL A 124 -2.46 -5.71 4.74
N GLN A 125 -1.33 -6.25 4.26
CA GLN A 125 -0.41 -5.57 3.36
C GLN A 125 -1.09 -5.11 2.05
N SER A 126 -1.96 -5.92 1.47
CA SER A 126 -2.69 -5.53 0.26
C SER A 126 -3.93 -4.70 0.57
N MET A 127 -4.69 -5.09 1.58
CA MET A 127 -5.94 -4.41 1.96
C MET A 127 -5.71 -2.95 2.36
N ARG A 128 -4.69 -2.68 3.20
CA ARG A 128 -4.38 -1.29 3.60
C ARG A 128 -3.90 -0.41 2.43
N VAL A 129 -3.23 -1.00 1.41
CA VAL A 129 -2.81 -0.25 0.22
C VAL A 129 -4.02 0.10 -0.64
N GLY A 130 -4.88 -0.89 -0.92
CA GLY A 130 -6.11 -0.69 -1.69
C GLY A 130 -7.05 0.31 -1.02
N GLY A 131 -7.30 0.17 0.29
CA GLY A 131 -8.14 1.09 1.06
C GLY A 131 -7.60 2.53 1.07
N THR A 132 -6.29 2.69 1.19
CA THR A 132 -5.66 4.03 1.12
C THR A 132 -5.82 4.66 -0.25
N SER A 133 -5.61 3.90 -1.33
CA SER A 133 -5.81 4.42 -2.69
C SER A 133 -7.26 4.76 -2.97
N ALA A 134 -8.19 3.99 -2.43
CA ALA A 134 -9.61 4.28 -2.52
C ALA A 134 -9.98 5.61 -1.80
N ILE A 135 -9.44 5.84 -0.60
CA ILE A 135 -9.61 7.10 0.14
C ILE A 135 -9.05 8.28 -0.68
N ALA A 136 -7.84 8.12 -1.23
CA ALA A 136 -7.24 9.16 -2.07
C ALA A 136 -8.08 9.45 -3.32
N ALA A 137 -8.59 8.41 -4.00
CA ALA A 137 -9.48 8.57 -5.13
C ALA A 137 -10.82 9.23 -4.73
N ASP A 138 -11.34 8.93 -3.54
CA ASP A 138 -12.55 9.60 -3.04
C ASP A 138 -12.32 11.10 -2.78
N CYS A 139 -11.16 11.48 -2.28
CA CYS A 139 -10.79 12.89 -2.06
C CYS A 139 -10.46 13.64 -3.35
N LEU A 140 -9.85 12.97 -4.34
CA LEU A 140 -9.14 13.61 -5.45
C LEU A 140 -9.75 13.37 -6.83
N ALA A 141 -10.50 12.29 -7.04
CA ALA A 141 -11.22 12.07 -8.28
C ALA A 141 -12.50 12.91 -8.32
N ARG A 142 -13.03 13.15 -9.51
CA ARG A 142 -14.35 13.76 -9.66
C ARG A 142 -15.41 12.92 -8.96
N LYS A 143 -16.44 13.55 -8.45
CA LYS A 143 -17.50 12.84 -7.72
C LYS A 143 -18.36 11.93 -8.61
N ASP A 144 -18.46 12.25 -9.89
CA ASP A 144 -19.15 11.47 -10.92
C ASP A 144 -18.29 10.39 -11.59
N SER A 145 -17.06 10.14 -11.08
CA SER A 145 -16.17 9.14 -11.63
C SER A 145 -16.73 7.73 -11.50
N ASP A 146 -17.03 7.10 -12.64
CA ASP A 146 -17.64 5.76 -12.73
C ASP A 146 -16.87 4.82 -13.69
N THR A 147 -15.88 5.35 -14.41
CA THR A 147 -15.03 4.61 -15.35
C THR A 147 -13.62 4.45 -14.78
N VAL A 148 -13.20 3.20 -14.52
CA VAL A 148 -11.91 2.89 -13.93
C VAL A 148 -11.06 2.01 -14.84
N THR A 149 -9.76 2.29 -14.87
CA THR A 149 -8.75 1.42 -15.49
C THR A 149 -7.73 0.97 -14.46
N ILE A 150 -7.53 -0.34 -14.38
CA ILE A 150 -6.46 -0.95 -13.59
C ILE A 150 -5.32 -1.37 -14.54
N LEU A 151 -4.14 -0.78 -14.35
CA LEU A 151 -2.92 -1.17 -15.04
C LEU A 151 -2.12 -2.13 -14.13
N GLY A 152 -2.19 -3.41 -14.46
CA GLY A 152 -1.66 -4.52 -13.67
C GLY A 152 -2.73 -5.55 -13.33
N SER A 153 -2.34 -6.82 -13.11
CA SER A 153 -3.24 -7.93 -12.79
C SER A 153 -2.71 -8.78 -11.63
N GLY A 154 -1.87 -8.18 -10.77
CA GLY A 154 -1.28 -8.84 -9.62
C GLY A 154 -2.13 -8.74 -8.35
N TRP A 155 -1.56 -9.26 -7.26
CA TRP A 155 -2.20 -9.27 -5.94
C TRP A 155 -2.65 -7.87 -5.47
N GLN A 156 -1.84 -6.85 -5.67
CA GLN A 156 -2.20 -5.48 -5.31
C GLN A 156 -3.34 -4.93 -6.16
N ALA A 157 -3.40 -5.25 -7.44
CA ALA A 157 -4.45 -4.78 -8.35
C ALA A 157 -5.86 -5.17 -7.88
N ARG A 158 -6.02 -6.36 -7.26
CA ARG A 158 -7.30 -6.80 -6.69
C ARG A 158 -7.81 -5.84 -5.63
N THR A 159 -7.01 -5.57 -4.63
CA THR A 159 -7.42 -4.69 -3.52
C THR A 159 -7.57 -3.24 -3.93
N GLN A 160 -6.88 -2.79 -5.00
CA GLN A 160 -7.13 -1.48 -5.59
C GLN A 160 -8.54 -1.41 -6.17
N LEU A 161 -8.93 -2.42 -6.96
CA LEU A 161 -10.25 -2.46 -7.56
C LEU A 161 -11.35 -2.61 -6.52
N THR A 162 -11.20 -3.54 -5.56
CA THR A 162 -12.20 -3.71 -4.49
C THR A 162 -12.35 -2.45 -3.62
N GLY A 163 -11.25 -1.72 -3.38
CA GLY A 163 -11.31 -0.44 -2.66
C GLY A 163 -12.05 0.63 -3.46
N LEU A 164 -11.77 0.77 -4.74
CA LEU A 164 -12.45 1.73 -5.61
C LEU A 164 -13.94 1.43 -5.75
N ASP A 165 -14.33 0.14 -5.81
CA ASP A 165 -15.72 -0.28 -5.88
C ASP A 165 -16.53 0.06 -4.61
N VAL A 166 -15.87 0.12 -3.45
CA VAL A 166 -16.51 0.58 -2.20
C VAL A 166 -16.80 2.08 -2.20
N VAL A 167 -15.94 2.90 -2.81
CA VAL A 167 -16.05 4.36 -2.75
C VAL A 167 -16.70 4.99 -3.98
N ARG A 168 -16.95 4.23 -5.05
CA ARG A 168 -17.54 4.69 -6.31
C ARG A 168 -18.54 3.68 -6.87
N ASP A 169 -19.61 4.18 -7.48
CA ASP A 169 -20.53 3.36 -8.28
C ASP A 169 -19.94 3.12 -9.68
N LEU A 170 -19.01 2.15 -9.76
CA LEU A 170 -18.28 1.84 -10.99
C LEU A 170 -19.18 1.18 -12.03
N LYS A 171 -19.14 1.68 -13.28
CA LYS A 171 -19.95 1.20 -14.42
C LYS A 171 -19.13 0.63 -15.56
N ASP A 172 -17.95 1.19 -15.86
CA ASP A 172 -17.01 0.68 -16.86
C ASP A 172 -15.67 0.40 -16.20
N ILE A 173 -15.37 -0.89 -16.02
CA ILE A 173 -14.17 -1.36 -15.33
C ILE A 173 -13.27 -2.07 -16.33
N ARG A 174 -12.07 -1.53 -16.52
CA ARG A 174 -11.11 -2.03 -17.48
C ARG A 174 -9.83 -2.49 -16.82
N VAL A 175 -9.25 -3.58 -17.32
CA VAL A 175 -7.94 -4.06 -16.86
C VAL A 175 -7.01 -4.28 -18.04
N TYR A 176 -5.76 -3.85 -17.86
CA TYR A 176 -4.67 -4.17 -18.77
C TYR A 176 -3.48 -4.74 -18.00
N SER A 177 -2.90 -5.80 -18.54
CA SER A 177 -1.54 -6.24 -18.25
C SER A 177 -0.93 -6.87 -19.51
N PRO A 178 0.42 -6.88 -19.66
CA PRO A 178 1.06 -7.36 -20.87
C PRO A 178 0.71 -8.82 -21.22
N ALA A 179 0.63 -9.69 -20.22
CA ALA A 179 0.26 -11.09 -20.42
C ALA A 179 -1.27 -11.21 -20.57
N LYS A 180 -1.72 -11.65 -21.74
CA LYS A 180 -3.14 -11.83 -22.08
C LYS A 180 -3.85 -12.73 -21.06
N GLU A 181 -3.29 -13.89 -20.78
CA GLU A 181 -3.85 -14.86 -19.85
C GLU A 181 -4.06 -14.25 -18.44
N ASN A 182 -3.06 -13.51 -17.93
CA ASN A 182 -3.15 -12.91 -16.60
C ASN A 182 -4.26 -11.86 -16.51
N ARG A 183 -4.45 -11.01 -17.53
CA ARG A 183 -5.52 -10.00 -17.52
C ARG A 183 -6.90 -10.62 -17.67
N GLU A 184 -7.03 -11.72 -18.44
CA GLU A 184 -8.30 -12.45 -18.62
C GLU A 184 -8.70 -13.17 -17.33
N ILE A 185 -7.75 -13.88 -16.68
CA ILE A 185 -7.96 -14.51 -15.37
C ILE A 185 -8.35 -13.47 -14.32
N PHE A 186 -7.62 -12.36 -14.26
CA PHE A 186 -7.93 -11.26 -13.35
C PHE A 186 -9.34 -10.71 -13.59
N ALA A 187 -9.69 -10.43 -14.83
CA ALA A 187 -11.00 -9.89 -15.19
C ALA A 187 -12.14 -10.83 -14.77
N ALA A 188 -12.01 -12.13 -15.04
CA ALA A 188 -13.00 -13.12 -14.66
C ALA A 188 -13.18 -13.20 -13.13
N GLN A 189 -12.07 -13.33 -12.39
CA GLN A 189 -12.08 -13.43 -10.93
C GLN A 189 -12.63 -12.18 -10.25
N MET A 190 -12.23 -11.00 -10.73
CA MET A 190 -12.73 -9.74 -10.16
C MET A 190 -14.18 -9.48 -10.52
N SER A 191 -14.65 -9.90 -11.70
CA SER A 191 -16.07 -9.80 -12.05
C SER A 191 -16.94 -10.64 -11.10
N GLU A 192 -16.49 -11.82 -10.74
CA GLU A 192 -17.15 -12.67 -9.75
C GLU A 192 -17.12 -12.04 -8.35
N GLU A 193 -15.95 -11.51 -7.92
CA GLU A 193 -15.74 -10.98 -6.58
C GLU A 193 -16.58 -9.73 -6.30
N ILE A 194 -16.63 -8.77 -7.26
CA ILE A 194 -17.36 -7.49 -7.06
C ILE A 194 -18.77 -7.49 -7.67
N GLY A 195 -19.16 -8.55 -8.36
CA GLY A 195 -20.49 -8.66 -8.98
C GLY A 195 -20.74 -7.69 -10.14
N LYS A 196 -19.68 -7.15 -10.76
CA LYS A 196 -19.72 -6.22 -11.90
C LYS A 196 -18.79 -6.71 -13.01
N GLU A 197 -19.10 -6.39 -14.26
CA GLU A 197 -18.24 -6.78 -15.39
C GLU A 197 -16.89 -6.04 -15.32
N VAL A 198 -15.78 -6.80 -15.30
CA VAL A 198 -14.41 -6.32 -15.47
C VAL A 198 -13.91 -6.75 -16.84
N ARG A 199 -13.64 -5.80 -17.71
CA ARG A 199 -13.31 -6.05 -19.10
C ARG A 199 -11.79 -6.02 -19.34
N PRO A 200 -11.19 -7.13 -19.84
CA PRO A 200 -9.79 -7.14 -20.23
C PRO A 200 -9.63 -6.34 -21.55
N VAL A 201 -8.61 -5.48 -21.61
CA VAL A 201 -8.31 -4.64 -22.78
C VAL A 201 -6.93 -4.98 -23.35
N GLU A 202 -6.76 -4.89 -24.66
CA GLU A 202 -5.53 -5.36 -25.33
C GLU A 202 -4.36 -4.37 -25.28
N SER A 203 -4.61 -3.08 -25.05
CA SER A 203 -3.56 -2.07 -24.90
C SER A 203 -3.80 -1.18 -23.68
N ALA A 204 -2.71 -0.72 -23.05
CA ALA A 204 -2.80 0.23 -21.93
C ALA A 204 -3.42 1.56 -22.38
N LYS A 205 -3.08 2.02 -23.58
CA LYS A 205 -3.61 3.28 -24.14
C LYS A 205 -5.13 3.22 -24.30
N ASP A 206 -5.66 2.14 -24.89
CA ASP A 206 -7.10 1.98 -25.09
C ASP A 206 -7.84 1.78 -23.78
N ALA A 207 -7.21 1.10 -22.80
CA ALA A 207 -7.76 0.98 -21.47
C ALA A 207 -7.93 2.34 -20.78
N CYS A 208 -6.95 3.25 -20.92
CA CYS A 208 -6.95 4.57 -20.29
C CYS A 208 -7.85 5.60 -20.98
N LYS A 209 -8.17 5.41 -22.26
CA LYS A 209 -8.95 6.39 -23.02
C LYS A 209 -10.34 6.60 -22.40
N GLY A 210 -10.64 7.86 -22.03
CA GLY A 210 -11.90 8.24 -21.39
C GLY A 210 -12.11 7.67 -19.99
N ALA A 211 -11.07 7.10 -19.36
CA ALA A 211 -11.17 6.65 -17.98
C ALA A 211 -11.11 7.84 -17.00
N HIS A 212 -11.94 7.81 -15.98
CA HIS A 212 -11.98 8.83 -14.94
C HIS A 212 -10.92 8.59 -13.85
N ILE A 213 -10.70 7.31 -13.50
CA ILE A 213 -9.70 6.88 -12.52
C ILE A 213 -8.79 5.84 -13.19
N ILE A 214 -7.50 6.09 -13.16
CA ILE A 214 -6.47 5.13 -13.59
C ILE A 214 -5.68 4.71 -12.35
N HIS A 215 -5.58 3.41 -12.11
CA HIS A 215 -4.78 2.90 -11.00
C HIS A 215 -3.65 2.01 -11.51
N CYS A 216 -2.41 2.45 -11.31
CA CYS A 216 -1.22 1.69 -11.65
C CYS A 216 -0.85 0.76 -10.48
N SER A 217 -0.81 -0.55 -10.75
CA SER A 217 -0.58 -1.59 -9.72
C SER A 217 0.38 -2.65 -10.25
N THR A 218 1.59 -2.22 -10.61
CA THR A 218 2.59 -3.04 -11.30
C THR A 218 3.84 -3.28 -10.45
N ASN A 219 4.70 -4.17 -10.90
CA ASN A 219 6.03 -4.39 -10.33
C ASN A 219 7.16 -3.92 -11.27
N THR A 220 6.83 -3.15 -12.29
CA THR A 220 7.79 -2.59 -13.25
C THR A 220 8.60 -1.45 -12.64
N SER A 221 9.78 -1.21 -13.19
CA SER A 221 10.59 -0.01 -12.93
C SER A 221 10.43 1.06 -14.02
N ALA A 222 9.65 0.77 -15.08
CA ALA A 222 9.36 1.69 -16.17
C ALA A 222 7.95 2.28 -16.05
N PRO A 223 7.69 3.48 -16.59
CA PRO A 223 6.35 4.04 -16.65
C PRO A 223 5.38 3.13 -17.39
N VAL A 224 4.15 3.05 -16.87
CA VAL A 224 3.04 2.30 -17.48
C VAL A 224 1.89 3.20 -17.89
N PHE A 225 1.86 4.45 -17.39
CA PHE A 225 0.99 5.51 -17.82
C PHE A 225 1.82 6.64 -18.41
N LEU A 226 1.53 6.99 -19.68
CA LEU A 226 2.33 7.96 -20.46
C LEU A 226 1.64 9.32 -20.50
N ARG A 227 2.44 10.37 -20.64
CA ARG A 227 1.99 11.76 -20.74
C ARG A 227 0.88 11.98 -21.78
N ASP A 228 1.03 11.38 -22.96
CA ASP A 228 0.11 11.59 -24.08
C ASP A 228 -1.27 10.92 -23.87
N TRP A 229 -1.48 10.24 -22.75
CA TRP A 229 -2.76 9.64 -22.38
C TRP A 229 -3.51 10.47 -21.33
N LEU A 230 -2.93 11.58 -20.88
CA LEU A 230 -3.61 12.50 -19.96
C LEU A 230 -4.84 13.13 -20.62
N GLU A 231 -5.94 13.08 -19.94
CA GLU A 231 -7.18 13.78 -20.30
C GLU A 231 -7.67 14.64 -19.12
N PRO A 232 -8.32 15.79 -19.39
CA PRO A 232 -8.86 16.62 -18.31
C PRO A 232 -9.78 15.84 -17.36
N GLY A 233 -9.65 16.09 -16.08
CA GLY A 233 -10.48 15.48 -15.05
C GLY A 233 -10.04 14.11 -14.57
N MET A 234 -8.98 13.52 -15.13
CA MET A 234 -8.45 12.23 -14.69
C MET A 234 -7.90 12.27 -13.26
N HIS A 235 -7.96 11.12 -12.59
CA HIS A 235 -7.23 10.82 -11.36
C HIS A 235 -6.30 9.64 -11.59
N ILE A 236 -5.01 9.77 -11.26
CA ILE A 236 -3.98 8.74 -11.45
C ILE A 236 -3.42 8.30 -10.10
N GLY A 237 -3.71 7.06 -9.67
CA GLY A 237 -3.11 6.42 -8.50
C GLY A 237 -1.91 5.55 -8.86
N THR A 238 -0.84 5.62 -8.06
CA THR A 238 0.34 4.76 -8.21
C THR A 238 0.76 4.15 -6.88
N ILE A 239 1.34 2.95 -6.92
CA ILE A 239 1.81 2.24 -5.71
C ILE A 239 3.32 2.00 -5.70
N ARG A 240 4.02 2.35 -6.77
CA ARG A 240 5.47 2.20 -6.82
C ARG A 240 6.16 3.41 -6.19
N PRO A 241 7.25 3.18 -5.44
CA PRO A 241 8.04 4.28 -4.89
C PRO A 241 8.43 5.29 -5.97
N GLY A 242 8.34 6.57 -5.62
CA GLY A 242 8.69 7.65 -6.51
C GLY A 242 7.79 7.81 -7.72
N ALA A 243 6.56 7.28 -7.67
CA ALA A 243 5.60 7.34 -8.76
C ALA A 243 6.16 6.89 -10.12
N THR A 244 7.08 5.93 -10.12
CA THR A 244 7.75 5.48 -11.35
C THR A 244 6.80 4.92 -12.40
N GLU A 245 5.57 4.57 -12.02
CA GLU A 245 4.52 4.08 -12.92
C GLU A 245 3.93 5.20 -13.79
N LEU A 246 3.94 6.46 -13.30
CA LEU A 246 3.57 7.65 -14.06
C LEU A 246 4.81 8.28 -14.69
N GLU A 247 4.78 8.49 -15.99
CA GLU A 247 5.88 9.10 -16.73
C GLU A 247 6.22 10.50 -16.16
N LYS A 248 7.49 10.73 -15.79
CA LYS A 248 7.90 11.98 -15.12
C LYS A 248 7.62 13.25 -15.94
N VAL A 249 7.70 13.16 -17.27
CA VAL A 249 7.38 14.30 -18.16
C VAL A 249 5.88 14.66 -18.14
N ALA A 250 5.03 13.82 -17.56
CA ALA A 250 3.61 14.10 -17.34
C ALA A 250 3.37 15.01 -16.11
N TRP A 251 4.28 14.98 -15.13
CA TRP A 251 4.08 15.65 -13.84
C TRP A 251 3.73 17.14 -13.93
N PRO A 252 4.37 17.96 -14.80
CA PRO A 252 4.00 19.37 -14.92
C PRO A 252 2.58 19.63 -15.45
N GLN A 253 1.89 18.59 -15.94
CA GLN A 253 0.52 18.68 -16.42
C GLN A 253 -0.52 18.16 -15.42
N VAL A 254 -0.06 17.65 -14.28
CA VAL A 254 -0.93 17.22 -13.18
C VAL A 254 -1.15 18.39 -12.25
N ASP A 255 -2.37 18.88 -12.15
CA ASP A 255 -2.71 20.06 -11.37
C ASP A 255 -2.61 19.83 -9.85
N VAL A 256 -2.97 18.62 -9.41
CA VAL A 256 -3.00 18.24 -7.99
C VAL A 256 -2.22 16.95 -7.78
N MET A 257 -0.94 17.07 -7.44
CA MET A 257 -0.11 15.92 -7.07
C MET A 257 -0.09 15.76 -5.56
N THR A 258 -0.24 14.53 -5.09
CA THR A 258 -0.32 14.23 -3.65
C THR A 258 0.47 13.00 -3.25
N LEU A 259 0.86 12.99 -1.99
CA LEU A 259 1.53 11.88 -1.32
C LEU A 259 0.65 11.32 -0.20
N LEU A 260 0.99 10.14 0.31
CA LEU A 260 0.41 9.65 1.55
C LEU A 260 1.06 10.34 2.77
N ASN A 261 2.37 10.43 2.79
CA ASN A 261 3.12 11.12 3.85
C ASN A 261 4.48 11.62 3.34
N TYR A 262 5.10 12.52 4.11
CA TYR A 262 6.43 13.08 3.83
C TYR A 262 7.58 12.14 4.21
N ASN A 263 7.31 11.05 4.93
CA ASN A 263 8.30 10.07 5.38
C ASN A 263 8.41 8.91 4.37
N ASP A 264 8.54 9.23 3.09
CA ASP A 264 8.51 8.24 2.00
C ASP A 264 9.83 7.49 1.78
N HIS A 265 10.88 7.83 2.56
CA HIS A 265 12.18 7.21 2.43
C HIS A 265 12.36 6.06 3.39
N ALA A 266 12.66 4.87 2.86
CA ALA A 266 13.22 3.83 3.70
C ALA A 266 14.66 4.20 4.08
N ARG A 267 14.95 4.24 5.38
CA ARG A 267 16.34 4.28 5.85
C ARG A 267 16.98 2.91 5.60
N LEU A 268 17.93 2.85 4.70
CA LEU A 268 18.67 1.61 4.39
C LEU A 268 19.95 1.56 5.21
N ILE A 269 20.14 0.44 5.90
CA ILE A 269 21.37 0.13 6.66
C ILE A 269 21.95 -1.15 6.05
N TYR A 270 23.10 -1.01 5.41
CA TYR A 270 23.81 -2.16 4.83
C TYR A 270 24.87 -2.65 5.80
N THR A 271 24.94 -3.97 5.98
CA THR A 271 26.08 -4.60 6.64
C THR A 271 27.06 -5.03 5.57
N HIS A 272 28.36 -4.93 5.85
CA HIS A 272 29.44 -5.22 4.88
C HIS A 272 29.35 -4.36 3.60
N ASP A 273 30.05 -4.77 2.55
CA ASP A 273 30.09 -4.09 1.24
C ASP A 273 28.87 -4.39 0.36
N VAL A 274 27.72 -4.72 0.96
CA VAL A 274 26.48 -4.91 0.21
C VAL A 274 26.02 -3.55 -0.28
N ARG A 275 26.27 -3.27 -1.54
CA ARG A 275 25.63 -2.16 -2.26
C ARG A 275 24.62 -2.75 -3.22
N ILE A 276 23.35 -2.48 -2.96
CA ILE A 276 22.37 -2.53 -4.03
C ILE A 276 22.62 -1.25 -4.80
N GLY A 277 23.45 -1.33 -5.86
CA GLY A 277 23.91 -0.15 -6.59
C GLY A 277 22.75 0.62 -7.19
N GLU A 278 23.02 1.83 -7.65
CA GLU A 278 22.11 2.61 -8.51
C GLU A 278 21.67 1.78 -9.73
N GLU A 279 22.54 0.92 -10.22
CA GLU A 279 22.31 -0.06 -11.29
C GLU A 279 21.26 -1.14 -10.94
N THR A 280 21.03 -1.42 -9.64
CA THR A 280 20.08 -2.45 -9.21
C THR A 280 18.64 -1.92 -9.03
N GLY A 281 18.35 -0.71 -9.49
CA GLY A 281 17.04 -0.09 -9.23
C GLY A 281 16.80 0.14 -7.73
N GLY A 282 17.85 0.04 -6.92
CA GLY A 282 17.86 0.38 -5.48
C GLY A 282 17.53 1.84 -5.23
N GLY A 283 17.63 2.68 -6.24
CA GLY A 283 17.13 4.06 -6.24
C GLY A 283 15.63 4.19 -5.95
N SER A 284 14.86 3.11 -6.06
CA SER A 284 13.45 3.14 -5.66
C SER A 284 13.22 3.24 -4.14
N TYR A 285 14.29 3.16 -3.34
CA TYR A 285 14.24 3.31 -1.87
C TYR A 285 14.85 4.62 -1.37
N SER A 286 15.58 5.35 -2.21
CA SER A 286 16.20 6.61 -1.84
C SER A 286 15.81 7.72 -2.82
N MET A 287 14.54 8.02 -2.92
CA MET A 287 14.23 9.37 -3.40
C MET A 287 14.60 10.31 -2.24
N ALA A 288 15.72 11.00 -2.42
CA ALA A 288 16.00 12.14 -1.57
C ALA A 288 14.77 13.05 -1.61
N ARG A 289 14.30 13.49 -0.45
CA ARG A 289 13.24 14.48 -0.32
C ARG A 289 13.73 15.73 -1.03
N ASP A 290 13.47 15.80 -2.33
CA ASP A 290 13.72 17.01 -3.09
C ASP A 290 12.67 18.07 -2.71
N GLU A 291 12.95 19.30 -3.03
CA GLU A 291 12.06 20.43 -2.74
C GLU A 291 10.67 20.22 -3.36
N PHE A 292 10.62 19.52 -4.49
CA PHE A 292 9.37 19.21 -5.17
C PHE A 292 8.46 18.32 -4.31
N HIS A 293 8.95 17.15 -3.84
CA HIS A 293 8.14 16.26 -2.99
C HIS A 293 7.74 16.91 -1.67
N ALA A 294 8.62 17.77 -1.11
CA ALA A 294 8.32 18.51 0.10
C ALA A 294 7.22 19.57 -0.10
N SER A 295 6.97 20.01 -1.34
CA SER A 295 5.94 21.01 -1.66
C SER A 295 4.54 20.37 -1.86
N LEU A 296 4.45 19.06 -2.13
CA LEU A 296 3.20 18.37 -2.41
C LEU A 296 2.31 18.32 -1.16
N ALA A 297 1.01 18.28 -1.37
CA ALA A 297 0.05 18.02 -0.30
C ALA A 297 0.04 16.53 0.07
N THR A 298 -0.21 16.20 1.33
CA THR A 298 -0.55 14.83 1.72
C THR A 298 -2.05 14.62 1.75
N VAL A 299 -2.50 13.39 1.49
CA VAL A 299 -3.91 13.04 1.63
C VAL A 299 -4.43 13.30 3.06
N PRO A 300 -3.70 12.96 4.14
CA PRO A 300 -4.08 13.36 5.50
C PRO A 300 -4.26 14.87 5.69
N ASP A 301 -3.38 15.72 5.13
CA ASP A 301 -3.52 17.17 5.23
C ASP A 301 -4.77 17.70 4.49
N ILE A 302 -5.08 17.10 3.33
CA ILE A 302 -6.29 17.45 2.58
C ILE A 302 -7.54 17.04 3.36
N MET A 303 -7.58 15.85 3.93
CA MET A 303 -8.69 15.34 4.73
C MET A 303 -8.91 16.16 6.01
N ALA A 304 -7.82 16.68 6.59
CA ALA A 304 -7.88 17.59 7.75
C ALA A 304 -8.19 19.05 7.37
N GLY A 305 -8.40 19.36 6.09
CA GLY A 305 -8.68 20.72 5.61
C GLY A 305 -7.49 21.70 5.65
N LYS A 306 -6.27 21.20 5.84
CA LYS A 306 -5.03 22.03 5.89
C LYS A 306 -4.47 22.38 4.52
N ARG A 307 -4.77 21.58 3.52
CA ARG A 307 -4.33 21.76 2.13
C ARG A 307 -5.53 21.54 1.20
N GLU A 308 -5.53 22.23 0.09
CA GLU A 308 -6.53 22.02 -0.96
C GLU A 308 -6.24 20.76 -1.77
N GLY A 309 -7.27 20.00 -2.10
CA GLY A 309 -7.26 18.93 -3.08
C GLY A 309 -7.75 19.42 -4.43
N ARG A 310 -8.53 18.59 -5.14
CA ARG A 310 -9.20 18.98 -6.38
C ARG A 310 -10.26 20.07 -6.09
N THR A 311 -10.26 21.13 -6.89
CA THR A 311 -11.21 22.26 -6.77
C THR A 311 -12.18 22.38 -7.95
N ASN A 312 -11.92 21.72 -9.08
CA ASN A 312 -12.83 21.66 -10.22
C ASN A 312 -12.65 20.36 -11.04
N ASP A 313 -13.65 20.07 -11.88
CA ASP A 313 -13.71 18.80 -12.62
C ASP A 313 -12.69 18.69 -13.78
N GLY A 314 -12.17 19.81 -14.26
CA GLY A 314 -11.16 19.81 -15.33
C GLY A 314 -9.74 19.47 -14.85
N GLN A 315 -9.46 19.63 -13.56
CA GLN A 315 -8.13 19.36 -13.02
C GLN A 315 -7.75 17.87 -13.14
N ILE A 316 -6.49 17.62 -13.44
CA ILE A 316 -5.88 16.29 -13.37
C ILE A 316 -5.25 16.13 -11.98
N SER A 317 -5.57 15.03 -11.30
CA SER A 317 -4.99 14.75 -9.99
C SER A 317 -4.20 13.45 -9.98
N SER A 318 -3.21 13.35 -9.08
CA SER A 318 -2.47 12.11 -8.86
C SER A 318 -2.19 11.85 -7.38
N PHE A 319 -2.06 10.57 -7.05
CA PHE A 319 -1.74 10.10 -5.71
C PHE A 319 -0.60 9.07 -5.72
N PHE A 320 0.42 9.32 -4.91
CA PHE A 320 1.54 8.40 -4.71
C PHE A 320 1.39 7.67 -3.38
N ASN A 321 1.00 6.40 -3.47
CA ASN A 321 0.80 5.57 -2.30
C ASN A 321 2.13 4.96 -1.84
N ASN A 322 2.89 5.68 -1.05
CA ASN A 322 4.19 5.26 -0.53
C ASN A 322 4.12 4.37 0.71
N GLY A 323 2.95 4.25 1.34
CA GLY A 323 2.70 3.39 2.50
C GLY A 323 3.36 3.87 3.79
N MET A 324 2.75 3.54 4.95
CA MET A 324 3.25 3.92 6.27
C MET A 324 2.86 2.89 7.34
N GLY A 325 3.57 2.90 8.47
CA GLY A 325 3.27 2.04 9.63
C GLY A 325 1.92 2.31 10.26
N TYR A 326 1.48 3.55 10.21
CA TYR A 326 0.19 4.03 10.71
C TYR A 326 -1.02 3.25 10.19
N GLN A 327 -0.98 2.82 8.93
CA GLN A 327 -2.03 2.00 8.31
C GLN A 327 -2.16 0.61 8.97
N PHE A 328 -1.05 0.05 9.47
CA PHE A 328 -1.07 -1.23 10.18
C PHE A 328 -1.65 -1.09 11.59
N ALA A 329 -1.48 0.06 12.23
CA ALA A 329 -2.13 0.36 13.51
C ALA A 329 -3.65 0.47 13.33
N ALA A 330 -4.12 1.18 12.30
CA ALA A 330 -5.55 1.31 11.99
C ALA A 330 -6.19 -0.04 11.64
N ALA A 331 -5.58 -0.80 10.71
CA ALA A 331 -6.07 -2.13 10.35
C ALA A 331 -6.00 -3.10 11.54
N GLY A 332 -4.92 -3.07 12.32
CA GLY A 332 -4.75 -3.90 13.51
C GLY A 332 -5.80 -3.64 14.58
N TYR A 333 -6.18 -2.39 14.78
CA TYR A 333 -7.32 -2.05 15.65
C TYR A 333 -8.60 -2.75 15.21
N LEU A 334 -8.96 -2.65 13.94
CA LEU A 334 -10.17 -3.26 13.39
C LEU A 334 -10.12 -4.79 13.51
N ILE A 335 -9.01 -5.41 13.12
CA ILE A 335 -8.80 -6.86 13.19
C ILE A 335 -8.95 -7.34 14.65
N ASN A 336 -8.23 -6.72 15.59
CA ASN A 336 -8.29 -7.11 16.99
C ASN A 336 -9.71 -6.96 17.57
N LYS A 337 -10.41 -5.87 17.24
CA LYS A 337 -11.79 -5.64 17.67
C LYS A 337 -12.72 -6.74 17.14
N LYS A 338 -12.73 -6.96 15.83
CA LYS A 338 -13.61 -7.93 15.17
C LYS A 338 -13.32 -9.37 15.58
N ALA A 339 -12.04 -9.75 15.68
CA ALA A 339 -11.64 -11.08 16.10
C ALA A 339 -12.09 -11.39 17.53
N ARG A 340 -12.02 -10.41 18.44
CA ARG A 340 -12.54 -10.57 19.82
C ARG A 340 -14.06 -10.67 19.85
N GLU A 341 -14.77 -9.84 19.06
CA GLU A 341 -16.24 -9.86 18.99
C GLU A 341 -16.76 -11.21 18.45
N LEU A 342 -16.03 -11.81 17.50
CA LEU A 342 -16.41 -13.08 16.85
C LEU A 342 -15.78 -14.32 17.53
N GLY A 343 -14.92 -14.15 18.51
CA GLY A 343 -14.21 -15.26 19.17
C GLY A 343 -13.21 -15.97 18.25
N ILE A 344 -12.63 -15.27 17.27
CA ILE A 344 -11.68 -15.82 16.31
C ILE A 344 -10.25 -15.67 16.83
N GLY A 345 -9.37 -16.64 16.51
CA GLY A 345 -7.97 -16.69 16.90
C GLY A 345 -7.72 -17.35 18.24
N HIS A 346 -6.45 -17.36 18.65
CA HIS A 346 -5.99 -18.00 19.89
C HIS A 346 -5.59 -16.95 20.91
N GLN A 347 -6.06 -17.11 22.14
CA GLN A 347 -5.72 -16.22 23.25
C GLN A 347 -4.60 -16.82 24.09
N LEU A 348 -3.48 -16.09 24.21
CA LEU A 348 -2.38 -16.45 25.09
C LEU A 348 -2.34 -15.53 26.32
N PRO A 349 -1.84 -16.03 27.49
CA PRO A 349 -1.65 -15.21 28.67
C PRO A 349 -0.75 -13.99 28.35
N THR A 350 -1.20 -12.79 28.65
CA THR A 350 -0.43 -11.55 28.36
C THR A 350 0.87 -11.49 29.18
N ASP A 351 0.91 -12.12 30.36
CA ASP A 351 2.10 -12.20 31.21
C ASP A 351 3.28 -12.92 30.53
N TRP A 352 3.04 -13.76 29.51
CA TRP A 352 4.12 -14.35 28.70
C TRP A 352 4.91 -13.32 27.89
N PHE A 353 4.34 -12.15 27.67
CA PHE A 353 4.90 -11.06 26.85
C PHE A 353 5.30 -9.85 27.68
N THR A 354 5.18 -9.93 28.99
CA THR A 354 5.52 -8.85 29.92
C THR A 354 6.63 -9.27 30.87
N GLN A 355 7.22 -8.33 31.56
CA GLN A 355 8.32 -8.58 32.51
C GLN A 355 8.14 -7.78 33.78
N THR A 356 8.66 -8.29 34.89
CA THR A 356 8.68 -7.61 36.19
C THR A 356 10.00 -6.89 36.48
N VAL A 357 11.01 -7.10 35.63
CA VAL A 357 12.32 -6.47 35.75
C VAL A 357 12.24 -5.05 35.15
N HIS A 358 12.63 -4.08 35.98
CA HIS A 358 12.81 -2.69 35.46
C HIS A 358 14.06 -2.66 34.61
N PRO A 359 13.97 -2.23 33.29
CA PRO A 359 15.11 -2.14 32.40
C PRO A 359 16.07 -1.03 32.78
#